data_d436aea896c194b75a78d6da4fc61570
#
_entry.id   d436aea896c194b75a78d6da4fc61570
#
_cell.length_a   1.000
_cell.length_b   1.000
_cell.length_c   1.000
_cell.angle_alpha   90.00
_cell.angle_beta   90.00
_cell.angle_gamma   90.00
#
_symmetry.space_group_name_H-M   'P 1'
#
loop_
_entity.id
_entity.type
_entity.pdbx_description
1 polymer ?
#
loop_
_entity_poly.entity_id
_entity_poly.type
_entity_poly.pdbx_seq_one_letter_code
_entity_poly.pdbx_strand_id
1 'polypeptide(L)'
;LAYKPDQELVACIEDGYQHLNDYDVLGRSPLVGLFGILAPDHLERGKQVHYKLIELLDKLKPPGKPPPEPLPRAWYAYTILYDSYVNNCLSRDIMGKLYIGEGTYYRLRRQALRGITRAVVEMGAL
;
A
#
# COMPACT_ATOMS: atom_id res chain seq x y z
N LEU A 1 -1.73 13.42 21.62
CA LEU A 1 -2.86 13.01 20.79
C LEU A 1 -2.40 11.98 19.77
N ALA A 2 -3.16 10.92 19.60
CA ALA A 2 -2.88 9.94 18.58
C ALA A 2 -3.07 10.57 17.20
N TYR A 3 -2.12 10.38 16.31
CA TYR A 3 -2.24 10.83 14.94
C TYR A 3 -3.33 10.04 14.22
N LYS A 4 -4.24 10.75 13.56
CA LYS A 4 -5.24 10.12 12.68
C LYS A 4 -4.97 10.58 11.25
N PRO A 5 -4.69 9.64 10.33
CA PRO A 5 -4.50 10.02 8.93
C PRO A 5 -5.76 10.68 8.38
N ASP A 6 -5.57 11.68 7.52
CA ASP A 6 -6.65 12.27 6.76
C ASP A 6 -7.28 11.21 5.87
N GLN A 7 -8.60 11.06 5.93
CA GLN A 7 -9.32 10.07 5.13
C GLN A 7 -9.16 10.30 3.62
N GLU A 8 -9.07 11.55 3.19
CA GLU A 8 -8.83 11.87 1.78
C GLU A 8 -7.45 11.39 1.34
N LEU A 9 -6.45 11.55 2.18
CA LEU A 9 -5.10 11.09 1.89
C LEU A 9 -5.04 9.57 1.85
N VAL A 10 -5.70 8.89 2.79
CA VAL A 10 -5.79 7.42 2.78
C VAL A 10 -6.45 6.95 1.47
N ALA A 11 -7.55 7.58 1.08
CA ALA A 11 -8.26 7.23 -0.15
C ALA A 11 -7.39 7.46 -1.39
N CYS A 12 -6.62 8.54 -1.41
CA CYS A 12 -5.70 8.85 -2.51
C CYS A 12 -4.63 7.77 -2.66
N ILE A 13 -4.07 7.31 -1.54
CA ILE A 13 -3.04 6.27 -1.52
C ILE A 13 -3.65 4.93 -1.93
N GLU A 14 -4.83 4.60 -1.43
CA GLU A 14 -5.54 3.40 -1.84
C GLU A 14 -5.83 3.40 -3.34
N ASP A 15 -6.29 4.53 -3.88
CA ASP A 15 -6.53 4.67 -5.32
C ASP A 15 -5.25 4.42 -6.12
N GLY A 16 -4.12 4.94 -5.63
CA GLY A 16 -2.83 4.68 -6.26
C GLY A 16 -2.50 3.20 -6.32
N TYR A 17 -2.72 2.47 -5.24
CA TYR A 17 -2.50 1.03 -5.22
C TYR A 17 -3.46 0.29 -6.14
N GLN A 18 -4.70 0.73 -6.25
CA GLN A 18 -5.67 0.12 -7.18
C GLN A 18 -5.26 0.27 -8.64
N HIS A 19 -4.45 1.27 -8.96
CA HIS A 19 -3.95 1.53 -10.32
C HIS A 19 -2.44 1.32 -10.42
N LEU A 20 -1.88 0.43 -9.60
CA LEU A 20 -0.44 0.28 -9.42
C LEU A 20 0.33 0.04 -10.73
N ASN A 21 -0.27 -0.65 -11.67
CA ASN A 21 0.38 -0.97 -12.94
C ASN A 21 -0.08 -0.07 -14.09
N ASP A 22 -0.84 0.97 -13.81
CA ASP A 22 -1.31 1.92 -14.82
C ASP A 22 -0.56 3.25 -14.66
N TYR A 23 0.56 3.36 -15.34
CA TYR A 23 1.44 4.53 -15.24
C TYR A 23 0.77 5.81 -15.74
N ASP A 24 -0.14 5.71 -16.70
CA ASP A 24 -0.88 6.87 -17.16
C ASP A 24 -1.76 7.44 -16.04
N VAL A 25 -2.52 6.59 -15.36
CA VAL A 25 -3.35 7.00 -14.23
C VAL A 25 -2.48 7.54 -13.09
N LEU A 26 -1.41 6.81 -12.73
CA LEU A 26 -0.53 7.23 -11.64
C LEU A 26 0.15 8.56 -11.95
N GLY A 27 0.53 8.80 -13.21
CA GLY A 27 1.18 10.04 -13.62
C GLY A 27 0.28 11.26 -13.53
N ARG A 28 -1.03 11.06 -13.50
CA ARG A 28 -2.03 12.12 -13.35
C ARG A 28 -2.56 12.22 -11.93
N SER A 29 -2.09 11.35 -11.03
CA SER A 29 -2.55 11.30 -9.65
C SER A 29 -1.97 12.45 -8.82
N PRO A 30 -2.71 12.92 -7.79
CA PRO A 30 -2.15 13.84 -6.80
C PRO A 30 -0.88 13.30 -6.10
N LEU A 31 -0.65 11.98 -6.15
CA LEU A 31 0.55 11.39 -5.57
C LEU A 31 1.84 11.90 -6.20
N VAL A 32 1.79 12.34 -7.46
CA VAL A 32 2.96 12.94 -8.13
C VAL A 32 3.48 14.14 -7.31
N GLY A 33 2.58 15.07 -6.97
CA GLY A 33 2.95 16.23 -6.16
C GLY A 33 3.29 15.85 -4.72
N LEU A 34 2.51 14.92 -4.16
CA LEU A 34 2.70 14.47 -2.79
C LEU A 34 4.07 13.86 -2.56
N PHE A 35 4.57 13.08 -3.54
CA PHE A 35 5.89 12.45 -3.46
C PHE A 35 7.03 13.34 -3.98
N GLY A 36 6.72 14.57 -4.41
CA GLY A 36 7.74 15.50 -4.91
C GLY A 36 8.37 15.05 -6.20
N ILE A 37 7.64 14.34 -7.05
CA ILE A 37 8.15 13.83 -8.31
C ILE A 37 8.19 14.94 -9.36
N LEU A 38 9.35 15.16 -9.97
CA LEU A 38 9.59 16.28 -10.87
C LEU A 38 9.86 15.86 -12.33
N ALA A 39 9.72 14.58 -12.66
CA ALA A 39 9.94 14.10 -14.01
C ALA A 39 9.04 14.85 -15.01
N PRO A 40 9.55 15.25 -16.21
CA PRO A 40 8.76 16.05 -17.15
C PRO A 40 7.69 15.24 -17.89
N ASP A 41 7.91 13.94 -18.10
CA ASP A 41 6.97 13.08 -18.81
C ASP A 41 6.02 12.42 -17.81
N HIS A 42 4.70 12.45 -18.11
CA HIS A 42 3.71 11.94 -17.17
C HIS A 42 3.77 10.42 -16.99
N LEU A 43 4.17 9.67 -18.01
CA LEU A 43 4.37 8.22 -17.86
C LEU A 43 5.55 7.91 -16.95
N GLU A 44 6.62 8.70 -17.06
CA GLU A 44 7.76 8.57 -16.14
C GLU A 44 7.35 8.96 -14.72
N ARG A 45 6.51 10.00 -14.55
CA ARG A 45 5.94 10.33 -13.23
C ARG A 45 5.17 9.16 -12.66
N GLY A 46 4.33 8.52 -13.48
CA GLY A 46 3.57 7.34 -13.06
C GLY A 46 4.45 6.19 -12.64
N LYS A 47 5.53 5.95 -13.38
CA LYS A 47 6.50 4.93 -13.04
C LYS A 47 7.16 5.22 -11.68
N GLN A 48 7.52 6.47 -11.43
CA GLN A 48 8.11 6.86 -10.14
C GLN A 48 7.11 6.75 -8.98
N VAL A 49 5.84 7.06 -9.22
CA VAL A 49 4.77 6.83 -8.23
C VAL A 49 4.68 5.33 -7.92
N HIS A 50 4.67 4.49 -8.96
CA HIS A 50 4.65 3.03 -8.81
C HIS A 50 5.79 2.54 -7.88
N TYR A 51 7.02 2.94 -8.16
CA TYR A 51 8.15 2.51 -7.36
C TYR A 51 8.08 3.02 -5.92
N LYS A 52 7.55 4.23 -5.73
CA LYS A 52 7.36 4.77 -4.39
C LYS A 52 6.33 3.97 -3.60
N LEU A 53 5.24 3.60 -4.24
CA LEU A 53 4.20 2.77 -3.62
C LEU A 53 4.75 1.38 -3.26
N ILE A 54 5.56 0.78 -4.13
CA ILE A 54 6.22 -0.50 -3.83
C ILE A 54 7.18 -0.36 -2.65
N GLU A 55 7.97 0.70 -2.63
CA GLU A 55 8.89 0.98 -1.52
C GLU A 55 8.15 1.08 -0.18
N LEU A 56 7.00 1.76 -0.18
CA LEU A 56 6.18 1.89 1.03
C LEU A 56 5.61 0.54 1.49
N LEU A 57 5.21 -0.32 0.55
CA LEU A 57 4.80 -1.69 0.88
C LEU A 57 5.92 -2.48 1.52
N ASP A 58 7.13 -2.37 0.97
CA ASP A 58 8.28 -3.11 1.48
C ASP A 58 8.60 -2.75 2.93
N LYS A 59 8.26 -1.56 3.37
CA LYS A 59 8.43 -1.15 4.77
C LYS A 59 7.53 -1.90 5.74
N LEU A 60 6.43 -2.47 5.26
CA LEU A 60 5.55 -3.30 6.09
C LEU A 60 6.08 -4.73 6.26
N LYS A 61 7.01 -5.12 5.39
CA LYS A 61 7.53 -6.48 5.39
C LYS A 61 8.41 -6.72 6.61
N PRO A 62 8.13 -7.75 7.43
CA PRO A 62 9.03 -8.11 8.51
C PRO A 62 10.41 -8.54 7.98
N PRO A 63 11.47 -8.38 8.78
CA PRO A 63 12.80 -8.80 8.36
C PRO A 63 12.90 -10.31 8.14
N GLY A 64 13.74 -10.71 7.21
CA GLY A 64 14.00 -12.12 6.92
C GLY A 64 13.05 -12.70 5.88
N LYS A 65 13.16 -14.01 5.68
CA LYS A 65 12.32 -14.74 4.74
C LYS A 65 10.96 -15.05 5.36
N PRO A 66 9.88 -15.12 4.54
CA PRO A 66 8.60 -15.53 5.08
C PRO A 66 8.72 -16.93 5.67
N PRO A 67 8.24 -17.13 6.92
CA PRO A 67 8.22 -18.45 7.52
C PRO A 67 7.19 -19.34 6.82
N PRO A 68 7.24 -20.67 7.03
CA PRO A 68 6.23 -21.56 6.47
C PRO A 68 4.85 -21.23 7.02
N GLU A 69 3.81 -21.58 6.24
CA GLU A 69 2.43 -21.39 6.69
C GLU A 69 2.10 -22.28 7.90
N PRO A 70 1.25 -21.78 8.82
CA PRO A 70 0.56 -20.49 8.78
C PRO A 70 1.50 -19.34 9.12
N LEU A 71 1.33 -18.20 8.39
CA LEU A 71 2.17 -17.03 8.61
C LEU A 71 1.92 -16.42 10.01
N PRO A 72 2.97 -15.94 10.68
CA PRO A 72 2.79 -15.17 11.91
C PRO A 72 2.03 -13.87 11.64
N ARG A 73 1.36 -13.37 12.67
CA ARG A 73 0.52 -12.17 12.57
C ARG A 73 1.29 -10.95 12.06
N ALA A 74 2.59 -10.85 12.37
CA ALA A 74 3.43 -9.75 11.90
C ALA A 74 3.50 -9.65 10.37
N TRP A 75 3.20 -10.73 9.65
CA TRP A 75 3.19 -10.77 8.19
C TRP A 75 1.86 -10.41 7.56
N TYR A 76 0.80 -10.25 8.35
CA TYR A 76 -0.56 -10.08 7.79
C TYR A 76 -0.72 -8.79 7.00
N ALA A 77 -0.27 -7.66 7.54
CA ALA A 77 -0.44 -6.37 6.87
C ALA A 77 0.24 -6.36 5.50
N TYR A 78 1.49 -6.77 5.45
CA TYR A 78 2.25 -6.85 4.20
C TYR A 78 1.58 -7.81 3.20
N THR A 79 1.23 -9.01 3.66
CA THR A 79 0.62 -10.04 2.80
C THR A 79 -0.70 -9.57 2.22
N ILE A 80 -1.56 -8.96 3.04
CA ILE A 80 -2.86 -8.47 2.58
C ILE A 80 -2.69 -7.45 1.45
N LEU A 81 -1.83 -6.46 1.64
CA LEU A 81 -1.66 -5.41 0.64
C LEU A 81 -0.88 -5.89 -0.58
N TYR A 82 0.19 -6.64 -0.36
CA TYR A 82 1.01 -7.13 -1.47
C TYR A 82 0.22 -8.10 -2.36
N ASP A 83 -0.44 -9.07 -1.76
CA ASP A 83 -1.22 -10.05 -2.53
C ASP A 83 -2.42 -9.39 -3.22
N SER A 84 -3.06 -8.39 -2.58
CA SER A 84 -4.18 -7.68 -3.21
C SER A 84 -3.74 -6.86 -4.42
N TYR A 85 -2.68 -6.08 -4.29
CA TYR A 85 -2.35 -5.05 -5.27
C TYR A 85 -1.23 -5.46 -6.24
N VAL A 86 -0.27 -6.24 -5.79
CA VAL A 86 0.84 -6.68 -6.64
C VAL A 86 0.51 -8.00 -7.32
N ASN A 87 0.00 -8.96 -6.56
CA ASN A 87 -0.30 -10.30 -7.09
C ASN A 87 -1.74 -10.43 -7.61
N ASN A 88 -2.58 -9.42 -7.40
CA ASN A 88 -3.99 -9.40 -7.84
C ASN A 88 -4.78 -10.60 -7.33
N CYS A 89 -4.49 -11.07 -6.13
CA CYS A 89 -5.22 -12.16 -5.50
C CYS A 89 -6.59 -11.70 -5.05
N LEU A 90 -7.55 -12.60 -5.09
CA LEU A 90 -8.89 -12.35 -4.55
C LEU A 90 -8.83 -12.29 -3.03
N SER A 91 -9.67 -11.44 -2.43
CA SER A 91 -9.72 -11.29 -0.97
C SER A 91 -10.00 -12.63 -0.28
N ARG A 92 -10.89 -13.45 -0.83
CA ARG A 92 -11.20 -14.78 -0.26
C ARG A 92 -9.98 -15.69 -0.20
N ASP A 93 -9.10 -15.61 -1.20
CA ASP A 93 -7.90 -16.44 -1.26
C ASP A 93 -6.88 -15.97 -0.21
N ILE A 94 -6.76 -14.66 -0.02
CA ILE A 94 -5.90 -14.09 1.02
C ILE A 94 -6.42 -14.47 2.41
N MET A 95 -7.74 -14.35 2.62
CA MET A 95 -8.36 -14.76 3.88
C MET A 95 -8.10 -16.24 4.19
N GLY A 96 -8.21 -17.09 3.17
CA GLY A 96 -7.92 -18.52 3.32
C GLY A 96 -6.47 -18.79 3.67
N LYS A 97 -5.55 -18.10 3.01
CA LYS A 97 -4.11 -18.20 3.26
C LYS A 97 -3.74 -17.83 4.68
N LEU A 98 -4.38 -16.79 5.22
CA LEU A 98 -4.08 -16.25 6.56
C LEU A 98 -4.96 -16.85 7.65
N TYR A 99 -5.93 -17.68 7.29
CA TYR A 99 -6.89 -18.28 8.25
C TYR A 99 -7.64 -17.21 9.05
N ILE A 100 -8.08 -16.15 8.38
CA ILE A 100 -8.83 -15.04 9.00
C ILE A 100 -10.19 -14.87 8.33
N GLY A 101 -11.13 -14.32 9.10
CA GLY A 101 -12.45 -14.00 8.59
C GLY A 101 -12.49 -12.64 7.91
N GLU A 102 -13.64 -12.35 7.30
CA GLU A 102 -13.86 -11.14 6.51
C GLU A 102 -13.68 -9.87 7.34
N GLY A 103 -14.27 -9.81 8.53
CA GLY A 103 -14.15 -8.63 9.40
C GLY A 103 -12.71 -8.33 9.78
N THR A 104 -11.96 -9.36 10.14
CA THR A 104 -10.55 -9.22 10.47
C THR A 104 -9.74 -8.76 9.26
N TYR A 105 -10.00 -9.34 8.08
CA TYR A 105 -9.34 -8.98 6.85
C TYR A 105 -9.48 -7.49 6.54
N TYR A 106 -10.71 -6.96 6.52
CA TYR A 106 -10.94 -5.56 6.17
C TYR A 106 -10.43 -4.61 7.24
N ARG A 107 -10.48 -4.99 8.51
CA ARG A 107 -9.91 -4.19 9.58
C ARG A 107 -8.39 -4.07 9.44
N LEU A 108 -7.71 -5.18 9.20
CA LEU A 108 -6.25 -5.20 9.03
C LEU A 108 -5.83 -4.44 7.78
N ARG A 109 -6.60 -4.56 6.70
CA ARG A 109 -6.35 -3.83 5.46
C ARG A 109 -6.41 -2.33 5.69
N ARG A 110 -7.44 -1.85 6.37
CA ARG A 110 -7.57 -0.42 6.69
C ARG A 110 -6.42 0.07 7.58
N GLN A 111 -6.05 -0.73 8.57
CA GLN A 111 -4.93 -0.37 9.46
C GLN A 111 -3.61 -0.29 8.68
N ALA A 112 -3.38 -1.21 7.75
CA ALA A 112 -2.18 -1.22 6.93
C ALA A 112 -2.11 0.03 6.02
N LEU A 113 -3.22 0.40 5.39
CA LEU A 113 -3.28 1.59 4.54
C LEU A 113 -3.06 2.87 5.36
N ARG A 114 -3.61 2.94 6.57
CA ARG A 114 -3.37 4.06 7.48
C ARG A 114 -1.90 4.13 7.90
N GLY A 115 -1.28 2.97 8.11
CA GLY A 115 0.16 2.90 8.44
C GLY A 115 1.02 3.44 7.31
N ILE A 116 0.71 3.09 6.07
CA ILE A 116 1.39 3.63 4.89
C ILE A 116 1.19 5.14 4.80
N THR A 117 -0.04 5.61 4.99
CA THR A 117 -0.35 7.03 4.95
C THR A 117 0.46 7.81 5.99
N ARG A 118 0.56 7.26 7.20
CA ARG A 118 1.39 7.86 8.26
C ARG A 118 2.85 7.93 7.83
N ALA A 119 3.37 6.87 7.22
CA ALA A 119 4.75 6.85 6.74
C ALA A 119 4.99 7.95 5.69
N VAL A 120 4.03 8.16 4.78
CA VAL A 120 4.11 9.24 3.78
C VAL A 120 4.20 10.60 4.45
N VAL A 121 3.37 10.85 5.45
CA VAL A 121 3.36 12.12 6.20
C VAL A 121 4.69 12.29 6.94
N GLU A 122 5.18 11.25 7.61
CA GLU A 122 6.44 11.31 8.38
C GLU A 122 7.68 11.49 7.50
N MET A 123 7.59 11.13 6.22
CA MET A 123 8.67 11.38 5.26
C MET A 123 8.77 12.85 4.86
N GLY A 124 7.91 13.72 5.40
CA GLY A 124 7.91 15.13 5.04
C GLY A 124 7.37 15.41 3.65
N ALA A 125 6.57 14.50 3.10
CA ALA A 125 5.96 14.66 1.78
C ALA A 125 4.85 15.72 1.78
N LEU A 126 4.43 16.13 2.96
CA LEU A 126 3.39 17.15 3.12
C LEU A 126 3.90 18.40 3.80
#